data_d6d60f7e238378ec4a492f81695438e6
#
_entry.id   d6d60f7e238378ec4a492f81695438e6
#
_cell.length_a   1.000
_cell.length_b   1.000
_cell.length_c   1.000
_cell.angle_alpha   90.00
_cell.angle_beta   90.00
_cell.angle_gamma   90.00
#
_symmetry.space_group_name_H-M   'P 1'
#
loop_
_entity.id
_entity.type
_entity.pdbx_description
1 polymer ?
#
loop_
_entity_poly.entity_id
_entity_poly.type
_entity_poly.pdbx_seq_one_letter_code
_entity_poly.pdbx_strand_id
1 'polypeptide(L)'
;EKIDGVLKAATDYGVLTAAYVAREMNLPGLNYETAKLIKNKYRVRKCLYEAHIDDTEQAYEVDSETDLEKLSEKLTFPVMVKPCDGSGSRGASRVDTKENFAAACKIAMSSSITHRAEVETFINGKEYGAESLVVDGEVHVLGIMRKWMTEPPYYAELGHAIPTDLPPEVEERAERYVENAIKALGINFGSVNMDMLITSEGKIHIIDIGARMGGNMIGPCVIPYGTGVDYMANMIRNAVGDEKNFDTSAHGCVATRLLAFKDGVVARMPDFDALEKDYGVEIYHHLELGQKVNEYHTNLDGCGYIVAKADDVETAIQKAETVLNIIKKTIFCTD
;
A
#
# COMPACT_ATOMS: atom_id res chain seq x y z
N GLU A 1 10.28 -21.01 -25.82
CA GLU A 1 9.73 -21.76 -24.69
C GLU A 1 8.24 -21.42 -24.54
N LYS A 2 7.43 -22.41 -24.18
CA LYS A 2 6.03 -22.20 -23.87
C LYS A 2 5.95 -21.73 -22.42
N ILE A 3 5.20 -20.65 -22.17
CA ILE A 3 4.88 -20.18 -20.81
C ILE A 3 3.41 -20.46 -20.53
N ASP A 4 3.07 -20.77 -19.28
CA ASP A 4 1.73 -21.17 -18.86
C ASP A 4 1.03 -20.05 -18.04
N GLY A 5 1.77 -19.04 -17.61
CA GLY A 5 1.22 -17.91 -16.88
C GLY A 5 2.15 -16.71 -16.84
N VAL A 6 1.60 -15.54 -16.51
CA VAL A 6 2.34 -14.30 -16.29
C VAL A 6 1.98 -13.78 -14.91
N LEU A 7 2.99 -13.58 -14.09
CA LEU A 7 2.82 -13.07 -12.72
C LEU A 7 3.61 -11.76 -12.56
N LYS A 8 3.04 -10.82 -11.86
CA LYS A 8 3.69 -9.66 -11.27
C LYS A 8 3.46 -9.67 -9.76
N ALA A 9 4.50 -9.43 -9.00
CA ALA A 9 4.39 -9.38 -7.54
C ALA A 9 4.04 -7.96 -7.05
N ALA A 10 4.84 -7.34 -6.24
CA ALA A 10 4.57 -6.11 -5.50
C ALA A 10 5.10 -4.84 -6.22
N THR A 11 4.81 -4.68 -7.51
CA THR A 11 5.21 -3.49 -8.27
C THR A 11 4.16 -3.01 -9.25
N ASP A 12 3.89 -1.72 -9.26
CA ASP A 12 2.93 -1.09 -10.19
C ASP A 12 3.46 -1.03 -11.64
N TYR A 13 4.78 -1.02 -11.82
CA TYR A 13 5.40 -0.89 -13.14
C TYR A 13 5.14 -2.10 -14.05
N GLY A 14 4.97 -3.30 -13.47
CA GLY A 14 4.71 -4.52 -14.21
C GLY A 14 3.25 -4.77 -14.61
N VAL A 15 2.29 -4.02 -14.04
CA VAL A 15 0.85 -4.30 -14.19
C VAL A 15 0.39 -4.27 -15.66
N LEU A 16 0.71 -3.19 -16.37
CA LEU A 16 0.33 -3.03 -17.78
C LEU A 16 1.01 -4.08 -18.67
N THR A 17 2.29 -4.33 -18.45
CA THR A 17 3.04 -5.33 -19.23
C THR A 17 2.50 -6.72 -19.01
N ALA A 18 2.23 -7.11 -17.77
CA ALA A 18 1.66 -8.43 -17.45
C ALA A 18 0.27 -8.61 -18.09
N ALA A 19 -0.60 -7.61 -17.99
CA ALA A 19 -1.93 -7.63 -18.60
C ALA A 19 -1.86 -7.69 -20.14
N TYR A 20 -0.93 -6.95 -20.75
CA TYR A 20 -0.70 -6.98 -22.20
C TYR A 20 -0.23 -8.36 -22.67
N VAL A 21 0.81 -8.91 -22.02
CA VAL A 21 1.37 -10.22 -22.38
C VAL A 21 0.33 -11.32 -22.20
N ALA A 22 -0.42 -11.31 -21.09
CA ALA A 22 -1.49 -12.29 -20.84
C ALA A 22 -2.54 -12.25 -21.97
N ARG A 23 -2.97 -11.06 -22.40
CA ARG A 23 -3.91 -10.88 -23.51
C ARG A 23 -3.36 -11.42 -24.83
N GLU A 24 -2.14 -11.01 -25.22
CA GLU A 24 -1.54 -11.41 -26.51
C GLU A 24 -1.24 -12.92 -26.59
N MET A 25 -1.01 -13.56 -25.45
CA MET A 25 -0.70 -14.98 -25.37
C MET A 25 -1.90 -15.87 -24.98
N ASN A 26 -3.10 -15.28 -24.81
CA ASN A 26 -4.28 -16.01 -24.35
C ASN A 26 -4.07 -16.72 -22.99
N LEU A 27 -3.37 -16.09 -22.06
CA LEU A 27 -3.13 -16.58 -20.71
C LEU A 27 -4.12 -15.97 -19.71
N PRO A 28 -4.36 -16.62 -18.54
CA PRO A 28 -5.08 -16.00 -17.46
C PRO A 28 -4.43 -14.66 -17.04
N GLY A 29 -5.25 -13.63 -16.83
CA GLY A 29 -4.70 -12.32 -16.47
C GLY A 29 -5.73 -11.21 -16.34
N LEU A 30 -5.26 -10.10 -15.81
CA LEU A 30 -6.06 -8.88 -15.67
C LEU A 30 -6.42 -8.33 -17.06
N ASN A 31 -7.67 -7.90 -17.22
CA ASN A 31 -8.08 -7.20 -18.44
C ASN A 31 -7.20 -5.96 -18.68
N TYR A 32 -6.70 -5.81 -19.90
CA TYR A 32 -5.76 -4.75 -20.24
C TYR A 32 -6.35 -3.33 -20.11
N GLU A 33 -7.66 -3.15 -20.45
CA GLU A 33 -8.30 -1.85 -20.28
C GLU A 33 -8.52 -1.52 -18.80
N THR A 34 -8.86 -2.51 -17.98
CA THR A 34 -8.90 -2.38 -16.51
C THR A 34 -7.52 -2.02 -15.95
N ALA A 35 -6.45 -2.67 -16.42
CA ALA A 35 -5.08 -2.33 -16.03
C ALA A 35 -4.73 -0.86 -16.33
N LYS A 36 -5.17 -0.32 -17.48
CA LYS A 36 -5.00 1.10 -17.82
C LYS A 36 -5.82 2.04 -16.93
N LEU A 37 -7.04 1.64 -16.60
CA LEU A 37 -7.90 2.41 -15.69
C LEU A 37 -7.23 2.56 -14.32
N ILE A 38 -6.78 1.45 -13.73
CA ILE A 38 -6.20 1.44 -12.38
C ILE A 38 -4.87 2.20 -12.29
N LYS A 39 -4.15 2.34 -13.40
CA LYS A 39 -2.92 3.15 -13.44
C LYS A 39 -3.16 4.66 -13.34
N ASN A 40 -4.39 5.12 -13.31
CA ASN A 40 -4.71 6.55 -13.17
C ASN A 40 -5.68 6.77 -11.99
N LYS A 41 -5.16 7.34 -10.90
CA LYS A 41 -5.90 7.56 -9.64
C LYS A 41 -7.16 8.39 -9.84
N TYR A 42 -7.10 9.44 -10.64
CA TYR A 42 -8.29 10.25 -10.95
C TYR A 42 -9.37 9.44 -11.65
N ARG A 43 -9.00 8.59 -12.62
CA ARG A 43 -9.97 7.72 -13.30
C ARG A 43 -10.57 6.68 -12.37
N VAL A 44 -9.77 6.13 -11.47
CA VAL A 44 -10.24 5.24 -10.40
C VAL A 44 -11.26 5.98 -9.52
N ARG A 45 -10.91 7.17 -9.02
CA ARG A 45 -11.82 8.00 -8.21
C ARG A 45 -13.13 8.27 -8.92
N LYS A 46 -13.06 8.69 -10.18
CA LYS A 46 -14.24 8.96 -11.01
C LYS A 46 -15.12 7.71 -11.17
N CYS A 47 -14.52 6.56 -11.46
CA CYS A 47 -15.26 5.31 -11.62
C CYS A 47 -15.98 4.91 -10.32
N LEU A 48 -15.29 5.01 -9.17
CA LEU A 48 -15.88 4.71 -7.86
C LEU A 48 -17.02 5.68 -7.50
N TYR A 49 -16.87 6.96 -7.82
CA TYR A 49 -17.92 7.96 -7.63
C TYR A 49 -19.16 7.68 -8.50
N GLU A 50 -18.95 7.42 -9.80
CA GLU A 50 -20.03 7.07 -10.72
C GLU A 50 -20.75 5.75 -10.33
N ALA A 51 -20.04 4.82 -9.71
CA ALA A 51 -20.59 3.58 -9.17
C ALA A 51 -21.24 3.72 -7.77
N HIS A 52 -21.27 4.93 -7.20
CA HIS A 52 -21.77 5.21 -5.84
C HIS A 52 -21.06 4.42 -4.73
N ILE A 53 -19.80 4.07 -4.96
CA ILE A 53 -18.94 3.43 -3.94
C ILE A 53 -18.23 4.51 -3.11
N ASP A 54 -17.74 5.56 -3.77
CA ASP A 54 -17.08 6.70 -3.12
C ASP A 54 -17.93 7.96 -3.33
N ASP A 55 -17.99 8.83 -2.35
CA ASP A 55 -18.74 10.08 -2.37
C ASP A 55 -17.85 11.33 -2.42
N THR A 56 -16.59 11.18 -2.79
CA THR A 56 -15.65 12.28 -2.96
C THR A 56 -16.05 13.15 -4.14
N GLU A 57 -16.81 14.22 -3.87
CA GLU A 57 -17.34 15.14 -4.90
C GLU A 57 -16.23 15.98 -5.56
N GLN A 58 -15.20 16.36 -4.77
CA GLN A 58 -14.13 17.21 -5.23
C GLN A 58 -12.95 16.36 -5.68
N ALA A 59 -12.90 16.04 -6.98
CA ALA A 59 -11.76 15.36 -7.61
C ALA A 59 -11.51 15.95 -9.00
N TYR A 60 -10.26 16.29 -9.31
CA TYR A 60 -9.85 16.90 -10.57
C TYR A 60 -8.56 16.27 -11.07
N GLU A 61 -8.48 16.01 -12.38
CA GLU A 61 -7.22 15.73 -13.05
C GLU A 61 -6.62 17.05 -13.54
N VAL A 62 -5.35 17.29 -13.29
CA VAL A 62 -4.60 18.46 -13.74
C VAL A 62 -3.38 18.07 -14.57
N ASP A 63 -3.07 18.89 -15.57
CA ASP A 63 -1.93 18.76 -16.47
C ASP A 63 -1.34 20.15 -16.80
N SER A 64 -0.43 20.21 -17.78
CA SER A 64 0.24 21.45 -18.19
C SER A 64 -0.68 22.50 -18.79
N GLU A 65 -1.86 22.13 -19.26
CA GLU A 65 -2.84 23.03 -19.87
C GLU A 65 -3.88 23.53 -18.87
N THR A 66 -3.91 22.97 -17.67
CA THR A 66 -4.86 23.31 -16.62
C THR A 66 -4.57 24.69 -16.03
N ASP A 67 -5.57 25.57 -16.03
CA ASP A 67 -5.54 26.87 -15.34
C ASP A 67 -5.66 26.64 -13.82
N LEU A 68 -4.50 26.49 -13.17
CA LEU A 68 -4.40 26.19 -11.73
C LEU A 68 -4.93 27.33 -10.86
N GLU A 69 -4.84 28.59 -11.30
CA GLU A 69 -5.38 29.72 -10.55
C GLU A 69 -6.91 29.64 -10.50
N LYS A 70 -7.54 29.50 -11.66
CA LYS A 70 -9.00 29.35 -11.79
C LYS A 70 -9.52 28.09 -11.10
N LEU A 71 -8.76 26.98 -11.14
CA LEU A 71 -9.13 25.76 -10.42
C LEU A 71 -9.10 26.02 -8.91
N SER A 72 -8.03 26.64 -8.41
CA SER A 72 -7.88 26.91 -6.98
C SER A 72 -9.00 27.76 -6.36
N GLU A 73 -9.69 28.57 -7.16
CA GLU A 73 -10.84 29.37 -6.72
C GLU A 73 -12.10 28.51 -6.47
N LYS A 74 -12.16 27.32 -7.05
CA LYS A 74 -13.28 26.38 -6.90
C LYS A 74 -13.08 25.37 -5.78
N LEU A 75 -11.83 25.25 -5.29
CA LEU A 75 -11.49 24.24 -4.30
C LEU A 75 -11.84 24.67 -2.88
N THR A 76 -12.32 23.71 -2.11
CA THR A 76 -12.40 23.80 -0.64
C THR A 76 -11.17 23.15 -0.05
N PHE A 77 -10.32 23.94 0.62
CA PHE A 77 -9.11 23.45 1.27
C PHE A 77 -9.39 22.91 2.69
N PRO A 78 -8.60 21.93 3.21
CA PRO A 78 -7.42 21.36 2.58
C PRO A 78 -7.76 20.35 1.45
N VAL A 79 -6.82 20.22 0.50
CA VAL A 79 -6.87 19.20 -0.56
C VAL A 79 -5.64 18.30 -0.53
N MET A 80 -5.76 17.09 -1.05
CA MET A 80 -4.63 16.22 -1.38
C MET A 80 -4.29 16.38 -2.86
N VAL A 81 -3.01 16.56 -3.15
CA VAL A 81 -2.47 16.60 -4.52
C VAL A 81 -1.47 15.46 -4.68
N LYS A 82 -1.66 14.61 -5.68
CA LYS A 82 -0.81 13.44 -5.90
C LYS A 82 -0.64 13.13 -7.40
N PRO A 83 0.49 12.49 -7.81
CA PRO A 83 0.65 12.04 -9.19
C PRO A 83 -0.45 11.04 -9.56
N CYS A 84 -1.03 11.13 -10.77
CA CYS A 84 -2.07 10.20 -11.21
C CYS A 84 -1.61 8.74 -11.29
N ASP A 85 -0.34 8.50 -11.58
CA ASP A 85 0.27 7.18 -11.79
C ASP A 85 1.45 6.90 -10.82
N GLY A 86 1.56 7.69 -9.74
CA GLY A 86 2.58 7.54 -8.71
C GLY A 86 2.33 6.36 -7.78
N SER A 87 3.38 5.94 -7.09
CA SER A 87 3.35 4.94 -6.02
C SER A 87 4.33 5.30 -4.90
N GLY A 88 4.11 4.77 -3.67
CA GLY A 88 4.99 4.98 -2.51
C GLY A 88 5.04 6.42 -2.03
N SER A 89 3.93 7.12 -2.04
CA SER A 89 3.73 8.51 -1.54
C SER A 89 4.58 9.60 -2.23
N ARG A 90 5.31 9.26 -3.28
CA ARG A 90 6.18 10.22 -3.99
C ARG A 90 5.39 11.28 -4.71
N GLY A 91 5.68 12.56 -4.41
CA GLY A 91 5.01 13.70 -5.01
C GLY A 91 3.58 13.93 -4.53
N ALA A 92 3.12 13.17 -3.54
CA ALA A 92 1.86 13.41 -2.86
C ALA A 92 2.05 14.44 -1.75
N SER A 93 1.11 15.38 -1.60
CA SER A 93 1.14 16.39 -0.55
C SER A 93 -0.25 16.88 -0.18
N ARG A 94 -0.44 17.12 1.11
CA ARG A 94 -1.57 17.90 1.62
C ARG A 94 -1.31 19.38 1.37
N VAL A 95 -2.32 20.07 0.89
CA VAL A 95 -2.29 21.50 0.59
C VAL A 95 -3.39 22.18 1.40
N ASP A 96 -2.98 23.01 2.35
CA ASP A 96 -3.89 23.65 3.29
C ASP A 96 -4.45 24.97 2.75
N THR A 97 -3.74 25.62 1.81
CA THR A 97 -4.10 26.95 1.31
C THR A 97 -3.86 27.10 -0.19
N LYS A 98 -4.58 28.04 -0.79
CA LYS A 98 -4.52 28.36 -2.23
C LYS A 98 -3.09 28.72 -2.69
N GLU A 99 -2.32 29.42 -1.87
CA GLU A 99 -1.00 29.93 -2.21
C GLU A 99 -0.01 28.80 -2.54
N ASN A 100 -0.16 27.64 -1.86
CA ASN A 100 0.73 26.49 -2.04
C ASN A 100 0.26 25.53 -3.15
N PHE A 101 -0.95 25.70 -3.66
CA PHE A 101 -1.60 24.76 -4.56
C PHE A 101 -0.84 24.54 -5.88
N ALA A 102 -0.48 25.65 -6.55
CA ALA A 102 0.21 25.57 -7.85
C ALA A 102 1.60 24.90 -7.74
N ALA A 103 2.30 25.12 -6.63
CA ALA A 103 3.59 24.47 -6.38
C ALA A 103 3.43 22.97 -6.16
N ALA A 104 2.44 22.54 -5.37
CA ALA A 104 2.13 21.15 -5.13
C ALA A 104 1.74 20.40 -6.42
N CYS A 105 0.90 21.02 -7.27
CA CYS A 105 0.54 20.45 -8.57
C CYS A 105 1.76 20.23 -9.47
N LYS A 106 2.69 21.20 -9.52
CA LYS A 106 3.93 21.07 -10.31
C LYS A 106 4.80 19.91 -9.81
N ILE A 107 4.95 19.75 -8.50
CA ILE A 107 5.71 18.64 -7.90
C ILE A 107 5.04 17.31 -8.25
N ALA A 108 3.74 17.19 -8.08
CA ALA A 108 2.99 15.97 -8.39
C ALA A 108 3.10 15.62 -9.89
N MET A 109 2.89 16.57 -10.80
CA MET A 109 3.05 16.36 -12.24
C MET A 109 4.47 15.96 -12.62
N SER A 110 5.50 16.55 -12.01
CA SER A 110 6.90 16.18 -12.28
C SER A 110 7.26 14.76 -11.78
N SER A 111 6.54 14.25 -10.81
CA SER A 111 6.68 12.90 -10.25
C SER A 111 5.86 11.85 -11.01
N SER A 112 4.97 12.27 -11.91
CA SER A 112 4.11 11.42 -12.74
C SER A 112 4.79 11.11 -14.08
N ILE A 113 4.71 9.86 -14.53
CA ILE A 113 5.18 9.44 -15.86
C ILE A 113 4.32 10.09 -16.96
N THR A 114 3.02 10.25 -16.69
CA THR A 114 2.08 10.88 -17.62
C THR A 114 2.01 12.39 -17.48
N HIS A 115 2.80 12.98 -16.58
CA HIS A 115 2.79 14.41 -16.26
C HIS A 115 1.42 14.95 -15.85
N ARG A 116 0.62 14.11 -15.14
CA ARG A 116 -0.69 14.43 -14.63
C ARG A 116 -0.76 14.26 -13.13
N ALA A 117 -1.53 15.10 -12.48
CA ALA A 117 -1.82 14.98 -11.05
C ALA A 117 -3.33 14.89 -10.79
N GLU A 118 -3.67 14.24 -9.70
CA GLU A 118 -5.00 14.26 -9.11
C GLU A 118 -5.04 15.26 -7.96
N VAL A 119 -6.12 16.02 -7.91
CA VAL A 119 -6.47 16.92 -6.80
C VAL A 119 -7.78 16.44 -6.22
N GLU A 120 -7.81 16.12 -4.94
CA GLU A 120 -9.03 15.64 -4.27
C GLU A 120 -9.19 16.27 -2.88
N THR A 121 -10.39 16.16 -2.31
CA THR A 121 -10.63 16.56 -0.91
C THR A 121 -9.67 15.83 0.02
N PHE A 122 -9.01 16.55 0.93
CA PHE A 122 -8.25 15.92 2.00
C PHE A 122 -9.19 15.33 3.03
N ILE A 123 -9.07 14.03 3.27
CA ILE A 123 -9.88 13.29 4.24
C ILE A 123 -9.03 13.03 5.48
N ASN A 124 -9.55 13.37 6.64
CA ASN A 124 -8.93 13.05 7.91
C ASN A 124 -9.47 11.73 8.44
N GLY A 125 -8.59 10.77 8.66
CA GLY A 125 -8.96 9.43 9.12
C GLY A 125 -7.74 8.61 9.49
N LYS A 126 -7.97 7.43 10.06
CA LYS A 126 -6.94 6.44 10.31
C LYS A 126 -6.79 5.55 9.08
N GLU A 127 -5.55 5.32 8.67
CA GLU A 127 -5.26 4.53 7.47
C GLU A 127 -5.25 3.03 7.77
N TYR A 128 -5.88 2.26 6.89
CA TYR A 128 -5.89 0.81 6.87
C TYR A 128 -5.57 0.31 5.45
N GLY A 129 -4.95 -0.86 5.39
CA GLY A 129 -4.71 -1.57 4.14
C GLY A 129 -5.67 -2.73 3.97
N ALA A 130 -5.92 -3.13 2.73
CA ALA A 130 -6.61 -4.36 2.40
C ALA A 130 -5.85 -5.12 1.31
N GLU A 131 -5.77 -6.44 1.46
CA GLU A 131 -5.26 -7.33 0.43
C GLU A 131 -6.38 -8.26 -0.06
N SER A 132 -6.44 -8.45 -1.36
CA SER A 132 -7.42 -9.33 -2.00
C SER A 132 -6.78 -10.12 -3.12
N LEU A 133 -7.37 -11.28 -3.43
CA LEU A 133 -7.09 -12.04 -4.64
C LEU A 133 -8.37 -12.21 -5.42
N VAL A 134 -8.35 -11.84 -6.70
CA VAL A 134 -9.47 -12.02 -7.62
C VAL A 134 -9.21 -13.25 -8.49
N VAL A 135 -10.12 -14.20 -8.42
CA VAL A 135 -10.07 -15.47 -9.14
C VAL A 135 -11.30 -15.55 -10.04
N ASP A 136 -11.13 -15.53 -11.35
CA ASP A 136 -12.20 -15.62 -12.33
C ASP A 136 -13.38 -14.65 -12.07
N GLY A 137 -13.05 -13.42 -11.59
CA GLY A 137 -14.01 -12.38 -11.26
C GLY A 137 -14.60 -12.47 -9.83
N GLU A 138 -14.34 -13.54 -9.09
CA GLU A 138 -14.68 -13.66 -7.68
C GLU A 138 -13.62 -12.98 -6.82
N VAL A 139 -14.05 -12.13 -5.89
CA VAL A 139 -13.16 -11.37 -5.01
C VAL A 139 -13.03 -12.09 -3.67
N HIS A 140 -11.82 -12.47 -3.32
CA HIS A 140 -11.47 -13.00 -2.00
C HIS A 140 -10.69 -11.92 -1.25
N VAL A 141 -11.33 -11.23 -0.30
CA VAL A 141 -10.64 -10.32 0.63
C VAL A 141 -9.85 -11.18 1.61
N LEU A 142 -8.53 -11.07 1.58
CA LEU A 142 -7.64 -11.90 2.38
C LEU A 142 -7.46 -11.34 3.79
N GLY A 143 -7.56 -10.03 3.95
CA GLY A 143 -7.52 -9.39 5.26
C GLY A 143 -7.44 -7.87 5.18
N ILE A 144 -7.93 -7.25 6.25
CA ILE A 144 -7.75 -5.83 6.54
C ILE A 144 -6.57 -5.69 7.52
N MET A 145 -5.74 -4.66 7.35
CA MET A 145 -4.53 -4.44 8.13
C MET A 145 -4.54 -3.07 8.78
N ARG A 146 -4.10 -2.98 10.03
CA ARG A 146 -3.67 -1.70 10.62
C ARG A 146 -2.45 -1.19 9.86
N LYS A 147 -2.36 0.13 9.72
CA LYS A 147 -1.17 0.79 9.14
C LYS A 147 -0.60 1.81 10.13
N TRP A 148 0.71 1.94 10.11
CA TRP A 148 1.44 3.04 10.73
C TRP A 148 2.08 3.87 9.64
N MET A 149 1.90 5.18 9.72
CA MET A 149 2.38 6.14 8.74
C MET A 149 3.31 7.15 9.40
N THR A 150 4.20 7.75 8.61
CA THR A 150 4.93 8.93 9.05
C THR A 150 3.98 10.11 9.20
N GLU A 151 4.38 11.06 10.06
CA GLU A 151 3.67 12.33 10.19
C GLU A 151 3.75 13.14 8.87
N PRO A 152 2.80 14.08 8.65
CA PRO A 152 2.90 15.01 7.54
C PRO A 152 4.28 15.67 7.47
N PRO A 153 4.78 15.97 6.27
CA PRO A 153 4.08 15.95 4.98
C PRO A 153 4.22 14.66 4.16
N TYR A 154 4.90 13.62 4.65
CA TYR A 154 5.35 12.49 3.82
C TYR A 154 4.33 11.37 3.65
N TYR A 155 3.55 11.02 4.69
CA TYR A 155 2.56 9.94 4.66
C TYR A 155 3.13 8.61 4.11
N ALA A 156 4.35 8.24 4.56
CA ALA A 156 5.02 7.00 4.17
C ALA A 156 4.72 5.89 5.20
N GLU A 157 4.63 4.66 4.74
CA GLU A 157 4.29 3.50 5.58
C GLU A 157 5.42 3.15 6.55
N LEU A 158 5.09 2.85 7.80
CA LEU A 158 6.02 2.42 8.85
C LEU A 158 5.79 0.99 9.32
N GLY A 159 4.67 0.38 8.97
CA GLY A 159 4.36 -1.00 9.35
C GLY A 159 2.88 -1.36 9.25
N HIS A 160 2.62 -2.64 9.46
CA HIS A 160 1.29 -3.24 9.36
C HIS A 160 1.04 -4.19 10.53
N ALA A 161 -0.21 -4.48 10.85
CA ALA A 161 -0.58 -5.57 11.75
C ALA A 161 -1.94 -6.18 11.41
N ILE A 162 -2.08 -7.47 11.70
CA ILE A 162 -3.32 -8.26 11.71
C ILE A 162 -3.37 -8.98 13.05
N PRO A 163 -4.57 -9.04 13.71
CA PRO A 163 -5.83 -8.39 13.36
C PRO A 163 -5.79 -6.87 13.54
N THR A 164 -6.85 -6.21 13.04
CA THR A 164 -7.01 -4.76 13.19
C THR A 164 -7.48 -4.39 14.60
N ASP A 165 -7.56 -3.08 14.88
CA ASP A 165 -8.21 -2.52 16.07
C ASP A 165 -9.63 -2.01 15.76
N LEU A 166 -10.19 -2.39 14.60
CA LEU A 166 -11.54 -2.02 14.22
C LEU A 166 -12.58 -2.84 14.99
N PRO A 167 -13.73 -2.27 15.31
CA PRO A 167 -14.89 -3.05 15.72
C PRO A 167 -15.27 -4.04 14.61
N PRO A 168 -15.70 -5.29 14.93
CA PRO A 168 -15.99 -6.30 13.93
C PRO A 168 -16.97 -5.85 12.84
N GLU A 169 -18.00 -5.08 13.21
CA GLU A 169 -18.99 -4.54 12.27
C GLU A 169 -18.41 -3.50 11.29
N VAL A 170 -17.35 -2.79 11.71
CA VAL A 170 -16.63 -1.82 10.85
C VAL A 170 -15.71 -2.57 9.90
N GLU A 171 -15.00 -3.58 10.39
CA GLU A 171 -14.11 -4.42 9.59
C GLU A 171 -14.90 -5.17 8.51
N GLU A 172 -16.01 -5.83 8.86
CA GLU A 172 -16.90 -6.49 7.92
C GLU A 172 -17.48 -5.53 6.85
N ARG A 173 -17.77 -4.27 7.25
CA ARG A 173 -18.21 -3.25 6.31
C ARG A 173 -17.07 -2.81 5.38
N ALA A 174 -15.82 -2.73 5.90
CA ALA A 174 -14.65 -2.43 5.10
C ALA A 174 -14.37 -3.53 4.08
N GLU A 175 -14.50 -4.80 4.44
CA GLU A 175 -14.38 -5.94 3.49
C GLU A 175 -15.40 -5.84 2.36
N ARG A 176 -16.67 -5.60 2.67
CA ARG A 176 -17.70 -5.40 1.65
C ARG A 176 -17.45 -4.19 0.76
N TYR A 177 -16.90 -3.12 1.35
CA TYR A 177 -16.54 -1.92 0.60
C TYR A 177 -15.40 -2.19 -0.39
N VAL A 178 -14.38 -2.92 0.04
CA VAL A 178 -13.26 -3.38 -0.80
C VAL A 178 -13.76 -4.26 -1.95
N GLU A 179 -14.58 -5.26 -1.64
CA GLU A 179 -15.17 -6.16 -2.64
C GLU A 179 -15.97 -5.39 -3.71
N ASN A 180 -16.83 -4.47 -3.28
CA ASN A 180 -17.65 -3.66 -4.19
C ASN A 180 -16.80 -2.74 -5.06
N ALA A 181 -15.74 -2.14 -4.51
CA ALA A 181 -14.83 -1.30 -5.26
C ALA A 181 -14.07 -2.09 -6.34
N ILE A 182 -13.56 -3.26 -6.00
CA ILE A 182 -12.89 -4.16 -6.95
C ILE A 182 -13.82 -4.53 -8.10
N LYS A 183 -15.08 -4.88 -7.80
CA LYS A 183 -16.11 -5.20 -8.81
C LYS A 183 -16.45 -3.99 -9.67
N ALA A 184 -16.66 -2.82 -9.08
CA ALA A 184 -16.98 -1.58 -9.80
C ALA A 184 -15.86 -1.16 -10.77
N LEU A 185 -14.60 -1.37 -10.41
CA LEU A 185 -13.44 -1.11 -11.25
C LEU A 185 -13.23 -2.17 -12.35
N GLY A 186 -13.99 -3.25 -12.34
CA GLY A 186 -13.88 -4.34 -13.30
C GLY A 186 -12.58 -5.14 -13.18
N ILE A 187 -12.00 -5.22 -11.98
CA ILE A 187 -10.82 -6.05 -11.72
C ILE A 187 -11.26 -7.51 -11.72
N ASN A 188 -10.87 -8.24 -12.74
CA ASN A 188 -11.34 -9.60 -12.98
C ASN A 188 -10.33 -10.68 -12.56
N PHE A 189 -9.09 -10.30 -12.23
CA PHE A 189 -8.02 -11.28 -12.02
C PHE A 189 -6.85 -10.70 -11.23
N GLY A 190 -6.28 -11.53 -10.36
CA GLY A 190 -5.00 -11.30 -9.69
C GLY A 190 -5.11 -10.56 -8.36
N SER A 191 -3.98 -10.21 -7.83
CA SER A 191 -3.84 -9.53 -6.54
C SER A 191 -4.32 -8.10 -6.59
N VAL A 192 -4.89 -7.63 -5.51
CA VAL A 192 -5.29 -6.22 -5.33
C VAL A 192 -4.86 -5.76 -3.95
N ASN A 193 -4.05 -4.72 -3.91
CA ASN A 193 -3.75 -3.96 -2.71
C ASN A 193 -4.58 -2.68 -2.71
N MET A 194 -5.14 -2.33 -1.57
CA MET A 194 -5.97 -1.14 -1.41
C MET A 194 -5.64 -0.42 -0.12
N ASP A 195 -5.53 0.90 -0.18
CA ASP A 195 -5.38 1.77 0.97
C ASP A 195 -6.67 2.53 1.22
N MET A 196 -7.11 2.55 2.48
CA MET A 196 -8.36 3.16 2.92
C MET A 196 -8.12 4.09 4.10
N LEU A 197 -8.91 5.17 4.18
CA LEU A 197 -9.10 5.95 5.39
C LEU A 197 -10.44 5.60 6.02
N ILE A 198 -10.45 5.40 7.34
CA ILE A 198 -11.65 5.29 8.14
C ILE A 198 -11.71 6.49 9.07
N THR A 199 -12.74 7.32 8.90
CA THR A 199 -12.93 8.54 9.69
C THR A 199 -13.41 8.21 11.11
N SER A 200 -13.34 9.17 12.03
CA SER A 200 -13.89 9.03 13.39
C SER A 200 -15.39 8.72 13.43
N GLU A 201 -16.11 9.03 12.36
CA GLU A 201 -17.54 8.71 12.19
C GLU A 201 -17.76 7.32 11.58
N GLY A 202 -16.66 6.61 11.29
CA GLY A 202 -16.68 5.28 10.69
C GLY A 202 -16.96 5.29 9.18
N LYS A 203 -16.83 6.42 8.49
CA LYS A 203 -16.94 6.49 7.03
C LYS A 203 -15.66 5.96 6.40
N ILE A 204 -15.79 5.18 5.34
CA ILE A 204 -14.67 4.53 4.64
C ILE A 204 -14.44 5.21 3.31
N HIS A 205 -13.18 5.55 3.02
CA HIS A 205 -12.76 6.14 1.75
C HIS A 205 -11.55 5.39 1.21
N ILE A 206 -11.58 4.99 -0.04
CA ILE A 206 -10.41 4.45 -0.74
C ILE A 206 -9.50 5.61 -1.13
N ILE A 207 -8.22 5.52 -0.80
CA ILE A 207 -7.22 6.55 -1.13
C ILE A 207 -6.24 6.11 -2.21
N ASP A 208 -6.01 4.80 -2.34
CA ASP A 208 -5.23 4.22 -3.43
C ASP A 208 -5.64 2.77 -3.68
N ILE A 209 -5.47 2.31 -4.92
CA ILE A 209 -5.68 0.93 -5.32
C ILE A 209 -4.64 0.52 -6.36
N GLY A 210 -4.01 -0.63 -6.13
CA GLY A 210 -3.08 -1.24 -7.06
C GLY A 210 -3.54 -2.65 -7.44
N ALA A 211 -3.63 -2.96 -8.74
CA ALA A 211 -3.91 -4.32 -9.20
C ALA A 211 -2.65 -5.19 -9.10
N ARG A 212 -2.09 -5.25 -7.91
CA ARG A 212 -0.89 -6.02 -7.53
C ARG A 212 -0.90 -6.27 -6.04
N MET A 213 -0.07 -7.20 -5.58
CA MET A 213 0.15 -7.45 -4.16
C MET A 213 0.81 -6.24 -3.47
N GLY A 214 0.50 -5.99 -2.22
CA GLY A 214 1.19 -5.02 -1.39
C GLY A 214 2.68 -5.33 -1.21
N GLY A 215 3.48 -4.29 -0.98
CA GLY A 215 4.89 -4.40 -0.62
C GLY A 215 5.08 -4.74 0.86
N ASN A 216 6.20 -4.26 1.45
CA ASN A 216 6.40 -4.18 2.90
C ASN A 216 6.12 -5.49 3.66
N MET A 217 6.54 -6.62 3.10
CA MET A 217 6.33 -7.99 3.66
C MET A 217 4.85 -8.41 3.78
N ILE A 218 3.90 -7.70 3.14
CA ILE A 218 2.48 -8.04 3.24
C ILE A 218 2.22 -9.44 2.69
N GLY A 219 2.62 -9.71 1.45
CA GLY A 219 2.36 -11.00 0.80
C GLY A 219 3.08 -12.19 1.42
N PRO A 220 4.39 -12.13 1.70
CA PRO A 220 5.13 -13.27 2.24
C PRO A 220 4.95 -13.48 3.74
N CYS A 221 4.56 -12.46 4.50
CA CYS A 221 4.53 -12.55 5.97
C CYS A 221 3.18 -12.13 6.56
N VAL A 222 2.71 -10.88 6.31
CA VAL A 222 1.55 -10.34 7.03
C VAL A 222 0.29 -11.17 6.76
N ILE A 223 -0.02 -11.41 5.49
CA ILE A 223 -1.20 -12.20 5.12
C ILE A 223 -1.05 -13.66 5.57
N PRO A 224 0.02 -14.41 5.25
CA PRO A 224 0.12 -15.79 5.67
C PRO A 224 0.10 -15.97 7.19
N TYR A 225 0.78 -15.12 7.94
CA TYR A 225 0.85 -15.26 9.41
C TYR A 225 -0.42 -14.77 10.09
N GLY A 226 -1.06 -13.71 9.56
CA GLY A 226 -2.29 -13.15 10.12
C GLY A 226 -3.54 -13.95 9.78
N THR A 227 -3.62 -14.52 8.58
CA THR A 227 -4.84 -15.14 8.08
C THR A 227 -4.74 -16.65 7.82
N GLY A 228 -3.53 -17.21 7.76
CA GLY A 228 -3.29 -18.61 7.40
C GLY A 228 -3.25 -18.87 5.89
N VAL A 229 -3.62 -17.89 5.05
CA VAL A 229 -3.67 -18.06 3.59
C VAL A 229 -2.28 -17.89 2.97
N ASP A 230 -1.76 -18.91 2.31
CA ASP A 230 -0.55 -18.79 1.50
C ASP A 230 -0.83 -17.96 0.25
N TYR A 231 -0.69 -16.64 0.41
CA TYR A 231 -1.01 -15.67 -0.63
C TYR A 231 -0.12 -15.82 -1.86
N MET A 232 1.19 -16.00 -1.66
CA MET A 232 2.14 -16.14 -2.77
C MET A 232 1.88 -17.39 -3.59
N ALA A 233 1.62 -18.53 -2.94
CA ALA A 233 1.25 -19.77 -3.65
C ALA A 233 -0.06 -19.61 -4.41
N ASN A 234 -1.07 -18.97 -3.81
CA ASN A 234 -2.35 -18.72 -4.49
C ASN A 234 -2.23 -17.78 -5.69
N MET A 235 -1.35 -16.79 -5.62
CA MET A 235 -1.04 -15.93 -6.78
C MET A 235 -0.44 -16.74 -7.94
N ILE A 236 0.51 -17.63 -7.65
CA ILE A 236 1.14 -18.50 -8.66
C ILE A 236 0.11 -19.45 -9.25
N ARG A 237 -0.65 -20.15 -8.39
CA ARG A 237 -1.72 -21.06 -8.81
C ARG A 237 -2.76 -20.34 -9.69
N ASN A 238 -3.13 -19.12 -9.31
CA ASN A 238 -4.07 -18.32 -10.10
C ASN A 238 -3.51 -18.01 -11.50
N ALA A 239 -2.22 -17.68 -11.59
CA ALA A 239 -1.58 -17.36 -12.87
C ALA A 239 -1.49 -18.56 -13.84
N VAL A 240 -1.42 -19.78 -13.32
CA VAL A 240 -1.32 -21.02 -14.14
C VAL A 240 -2.65 -21.81 -14.20
N GLY A 241 -3.72 -21.31 -13.58
CA GLY A 241 -5.03 -21.94 -13.59
C GLY A 241 -5.19 -23.10 -12.62
N ASP A 242 -4.27 -23.30 -11.66
CA ASP A 242 -4.35 -24.35 -10.65
C ASP A 242 -5.35 -24.00 -9.53
N GLU A 243 -5.75 -25.02 -8.74
CA GLU A 243 -6.64 -24.87 -7.60
C GLU A 243 -6.01 -24.01 -6.50
N LYS A 244 -6.79 -23.04 -5.99
CA LYS A 244 -6.41 -22.13 -4.91
C LYS A 244 -6.85 -22.67 -3.56
N ASN A 245 -6.09 -22.35 -2.50
CA ASN A 245 -6.40 -22.73 -1.13
C ASN A 245 -6.55 -21.47 -0.26
N PHE A 246 -7.75 -21.23 0.25
CA PHE A 246 -8.11 -20.12 1.15
C PHE A 246 -8.35 -20.60 2.59
N ASP A 247 -7.73 -21.70 3.01
CA ASP A 247 -7.84 -22.19 4.39
C ASP A 247 -7.24 -21.20 5.38
N THR A 248 -8.03 -20.76 6.35
CA THR A 248 -7.66 -19.81 7.42
C THR A 248 -7.45 -20.48 8.76
N SER A 249 -7.38 -21.81 8.82
CA SER A 249 -7.25 -22.58 10.08
C SER A 249 -5.98 -22.25 10.88
N ALA A 250 -4.92 -21.78 10.20
CA ALA A 250 -3.62 -21.43 10.79
C ALA A 250 -3.44 -19.91 11.04
N HIS A 251 -4.54 -19.15 11.16
CA HIS A 251 -4.47 -17.71 11.44
C HIS A 251 -3.81 -17.40 12.79
N GLY A 252 -3.21 -16.19 12.89
CA GLY A 252 -2.51 -15.73 14.10
C GLY A 252 -2.45 -14.21 14.19
N CYS A 253 -1.61 -13.70 15.06
CA CYS A 253 -1.35 -12.27 15.18
C CYS A 253 0.06 -11.94 14.69
N VAL A 254 0.16 -10.91 13.85
CA VAL A 254 1.42 -10.46 13.26
C VAL A 254 1.51 -8.95 13.24
N ALA A 255 2.69 -8.41 13.47
CA ALA A 255 3.00 -7.00 13.26
C ALA A 255 4.34 -6.85 12.54
N THR A 256 4.42 -5.86 11.65
CA THR A 256 5.67 -5.46 10.99
C THR A 256 6.04 -4.04 11.34
N ARG A 257 7.35 -3.75 11.34
CA ARG A 257 7.89 -2.40 11.39
C ARG A 257 9.00 -2.25 10.36
N LEU A 258 9.00 -1.14 9.65
CA LEU A 258 10.07 -0.79 8.75
C LEU A 258 11.29 -0.31 9.53
N LEU A 259 12.47 -0.65 9.05
CA LEU A 259 13.74 -0.06 9.48
C LEU A 259 13.87 1.33 8.84
N ALA A 260 13.15 2.27 9.42
CA ALA A 260 13.04 3.67 9.01
C ALA A 260 13.88 4.52 9.97
N PHE A 261 14.84 5.26 9.44
CA PHE A 261 15.84 6.00 10.23
C PHE A 261 15.83 7.48 9.88
N LYS A 262 16.60 8.27 10.64
CA LYS A 262 17.04 9.62 10.28
C LYS A 262 18.35 9.55 9.49
N ASP A 263 18.75 10.68 8.89
CA ASP A 263 20.04 10.78 8.22
C ASP A 263 21.19 10.35 9.15
N GLY A 264 22.11 9.55 8.60
CA GLY A 264 23.27 9.10 9.36
C GLY A 264 24.16 8.14 8.61
N VAL A 265 25.18 7.64 9.29
CA VAL A 265 26.05 6.57 8.81
C VAL A 265 25.98 5.42 9.82
N VAL A 266 25.84 4.20 9.32
CA VAL A 266 25.82 3.00 10.16
C VAL A 266 27.19 2.83 10.79
N ALA A 267 27.32 3.21 12.06
CA ALA A 267 28.58 3.17 12.81
C ALA A 267 28.80 1.80 13.47
N ARG A 268 27.72 1.08 13.76
CA ARG A 268 27.77 -0.24 14.41
C ARG A 268 26.63 -1.12 13.91
N MET A 269 26.91 -2.41 13.70
CA MET A 269 25.89 -3.41 13.39
C MET A 269 25.40 -4.07 14.67
N PRO A 270 24.06 -4.15 14.90
CA PRO A 270 23.51 -5.00 15.95
C PRO A 270 23.80 -6.48 15.67
N ASP A 271 23.76 -7.29 16.70
CA ASP A 271 23.69 -8.74 16.55
C ASP A 271 22.24 -9.13 16.21
N PHE A 272 21.94 -9.18 14.92
CA PHE A 272 20.59 -9.47 14.45
C PHE A 272 20.14 -10.88 14.82
N ASP A 273 21.01 -11.88 14.75
CA ASP A 273 20.70 -13.28 15.11
C ASP A 273 20.31 -13.39 16.60
N ALA A 274 21.02 -12.66 17.47
CA ALA A 274 20.66 -12.59 18.88
C ALA A 274 19.30 -11.90 19.09
N LEU A 275 19.04 -10.80 18.38
CA LEU A 275 17.75 -10.09 18.46
C LEU A 275 16.59 -10.98 17.98
N GLU A 276 16.75 -11.68 16.87
CA GLU A 276 15.72 -12.61 16.37
C GLU A 276 15.42 -13.71 17.40
N LYS A 277 16.46 -14.31 17.96
CA LYS A 277 16.32 -15.38 18.96
C LYS A 277 15.70 -14.89 20.26
N ASP A 278 16.18 -13.76 20.81
CA ASP A 278 15.81 -13.28 22.13
C ASP A 278 14.38 -12.72 22.17
N TYR A 279 13.90 -12.13 21.04
CA TYR A 279 12.58 -11.54 20.95
C TYR A 279 11.58 -12.38 20.14
N GLY A 280 12.03 -13.44 19.46
CA GLY A 280 11.18 -14.29 18.62
C GLY A 280 10.59 -13.49 17.46
N VAL A 281 11.42 -12.74 16.74
CA VAL A 281 11.09 -11.94 15.56
C VAL A 281 11.90 -12.40 14.36
N GLU A 282 11.50 -11.99 13.16
CA GLU A 282 12.28 -12.14 11.92
C GLU A 282 12.75 -10.76 11.48
N ILE A 283 14.02 -10.60 11.09
CA ILE A 283 14.61 -9.32 10.68
C ILE A 283 15.18 -9.43 9.27
N TYR A 284 14.62 -8.68 8.36
CA TYR A 284 15.07 -8.59 6.97
C TYR A 284 15.72 -7.22 6.76
N HIS A 285 17.01 -7.17 6.41
CA HIS A 285 17.70 -5.89 6.23
C HIS A 285 18.76 -5.93 5.12
N HIS A 286 19.11 -4.74 4.64
CA HIS A 286 20.25 -4.53 3.74
C HIS A 286 21.23 -3.47 4.31
N LEU A 287 21.29 -3.37 5.65
CA LEU A 287 22.23 -2.49 6.32
C LEU A 287 23.64 -3.07 6.25
N GLU A 288 24.62 -2.19 6.03
CA GLU A 288 26.05 -2.49 6.02
C GLU A 288 26.81 -1.46 6.86
N LEU A 289 27.90 -1.88 7.51
CA LEU A 289 28.77 -0.99 8.27
C LEU A 289 29.35 0.09 7.37
N GLY A 290 29.26 1.37 7.77
CA GLY A 290 29.69 2.51 6.98
C GLY A 290 28.67 2.97 5.92
N GLN A 291 27.55 2.30 5.74
CA GLN A 291 26.50 2.70 4.83
C GLN A 291 25.91 4.06 5.24
N LYS A 292 25.75 4.96 4.27
CA LYS A 292 24.95 6.18 4.46
C LYS A 292 23.48 5.84 4.38
N VAL A 293 22.72 6.20 5.40
CA VAL A 293 21.26 6.06 5.48
C VAL A 293 20.65 7.45 5.36
N ASN A 294 19.62 7.60 4.53
CA ASN A 294 18.86 8.84 4.42
C ASN A 294 17.69 8.85 5.40
N GLU A 295 17.22 10.04 5.74
CA GLU A 295 15.97 10.18 6.49
C GLU A 295 14.81 9.55 5.71
N TYR A 296 13.99 8.80 6.43
CA TYR A 296 12.88 8.05 5.83
C TYR A 296 11.72 8.98 5.45
N HIS A 297 11.52 9.18 4.16
CA HIS A 297 10.44 9.97 3.58
C HIS A 297 9.57 9.17 2.61
N THR A 298 10.11 8.09 2.06
CA THR A 298 9.42 7.20 1.09
C THR A 298 9.83 5.75 1.34
N ASN A 299 9.09 4.80 0.78
CA ASN A 299 9.42 3.37 0.89
C ASN A 299 10.81 3.02 0.32
N LEU A 300 11.41 3.88 -0.51
CA LEU A 300 12.76 3.68 -1.06
C LEU A 300 13.87 3.98 -0.04
N ASP A 301 13.57 4.71 1.02
CA ASP A 301 14.55 5.06 2.07
C ASP A 301 14.56 4.00 3.19
N GLY A 302 13.67 3.01 3.13
CA GLY A 302 13.59 1.93 4.11
C GLY A 302 14.78 0.98 4.02
N CYS A 303 15.34 0.57 5.16
CA CYS A 303 16.50 -0.31 5.23
C CYS A 303 16.16 -1.77 5.55
N GLY A 304 14.88 -2.11 5.61
CA GLY A 304 14.41 -3.47 5.89
C GLY A 304 13.17 -3.51 6.77
N TYR A 305 12.91 -4.68 7.36
CA TYR A 305 11.67 -4.96 8.08
C TYR A 305 11.94 -5.84 9.31
N ILE A 306 11.15 -5.63 10.35
CA ILE A 306 10.98 -6.53 11.47
C ILE A 306 9.59 -7.13 11.36
N VAL A 307 9.49 -8.47 11.49
CA VAL A 307 8.22 -9.21 11.50
C VAL A 307 8.11 -9.92 12.85
N ALA A 308 7.08 -9.63 13.61
CA ALA A 308 6.83 -10.23 14.92
C ALA A 308 5.50 -10.98 14.93
N LYS A 309 5.51 -12.16 15.54
CA LYS A 309 4.33 -13.00 15.80
C LYS A 309 4.10 -13.14 17.29
N ALA A 310 2.83 -13.22 17.72
CA ALA A 310 2.47 -13.47 19.11
C ALA A 310 1.04 -14.05 19.20
N ASP A 311 0.62 -14.39 20.43
CA ASP A 311 -0.75 -14.87 20.67
C ASP A 311 -1.79 -13.74 20.60
N ASP A 312 -1.36 -12.49 20.78
CA ASP A 312 -2.17 -11.30 20.60
C ASP A 312 -1.42 -10.21 19.80
N VAL A 313 -2.17 -9.33 19.15
CA VAL A 313 -1.62 -8.34 18.23
C VAL A 313 -0.82 -7.24 18.95
N GLU A 314 -1.21 -6.84 20.13
CA GLU A 314 -0.50 -5.79 20.89
C GLU A 314 0.89 -6.29 21.35
N THR A 315 0.99 -7.55 21.75
CA THR A 315 2.29 -8.20 22.03
C THR A 315 3.17 -8.28 20.77
N ALA A 316 2.60 -8.61 19.60
CA ALA A 316 3.36 -8.62 18.35
C ALA A 316 3.87 -7.21 18.00
N ILE A 317 3.03 -6.18 18.14
CA ILE A 317 3.38 -4.77 17.94
C ILE A 317 4.53 -4.36 18.87
N GLN A 318 4.40 -4.67 20.18
CA GLN A 318 5.39 -4.30 21.17
C GLN A 318 6.74 -4.97 20.93
N LYS A 319 6.77 -6.24 20.53
CA LYS A 319 8.00 -6.94 20.14
C LYS A 319 8.71 -6.23 19.00
N ALA A 320 7.98 -5.96 17.89
CA ALA A 320 8.54 -5.29 16.72
C ALA A 320 9.07 -3.88 17.05
N GLU A 321 8.35 -3.11 17.86
CA GLU A 321 8.77 -1.77 18.29
C GLU A 321 9.98 -1.81 19.23
N THR A 322 10.03 -2.76 20.14
CA THR A 322 11.17 -2.93 21.05
C THR A 322 12.44 -3.21 20.26
N VAL A 323 12.39 -4.16 19.33
CA VAL A 323 13.55 -4.51 18.50
C VAL A 323 13.95 -3.34 17.59
N LEU A 324 13.00 -2.63 16.98
CA LEU A 324 13.27 -1.44 16.18
C LEU A 324 13.98 -0.36 17.00
N ASN A 325 13.57 -0.14 18.25
CA ASN A 325 14.20 0.83 19.13
C ASN A 325 15.63 0.42 19.55
N ILE A 326 15.90 -0.87 19.75
CA ILE A 326 17.26 -1.38 20.01
C ILE A 326 18.14 -1.13 18.78
N ILE A 327 17.68 -1.48 17.59
CA ILE A 327 18.41 -1.26 16.33
C ILE A 327 18.71 0.23 16.16
N LYS A 328 17.70 1.11 16.29
CA LYS A 328 17.86 2.58 16.16
C LYS A 328 18.91 3.15 17.11
N LYS A 329 18.97 2.66 18.34
CA LYS A 329 19.95 3.11 19.33
C LYS A 329 21.36 2.59 19.02
N THR A 330 21.49 1.43 18.39
CA THR A 330 22.76 0.79 18.14
C THR A 330 23.47 1.30 16.90
N ILE A 331 22.76 1.46 15.78
CA ILE A 331 23.38 1.68 14.47
C ILE A 331 24.10 3.02 14.33
N PHE A 332 23.71 4.04 15.11
CA PHE A 332 24.31 5.40 15.06
C PHE A 332 25.20 5.69 16.28
N CYS A 333 25.40 4.72 17.20
CA CYS A 333 26.33 4.91 18.32
C CYS A 333 27.77 4.85 17.82
N THR A 334 28.46 5.96 17.89
CA THR A 334 29.94 6.02 17.94
C THR A 334 30.31 5.96 19.42
N ASP A 335 31.05 4.91 19.83
CA ASP A 335 31.56 4.78 21.20
C ASP A 335 32.25 6.05 21.68
#